data_00821b92c3db6cd410c042ab593092f5
#
_entry.id   00821b92c3db6cd410c042ab593092f5
#
_cell.length_a   1.000
_cell.length_b   1.000
_cell.length_c   1.000
_cell.angle_alpha   90.00
_cell.angle_beta   90.00
_cell.angle_gamma   90.00
#
_symmetry.space_group_name_H-M   'P 1'
#
loop_
_entity.id
_entity.type
_entity.pdbx_description
1 polymer ?
#
loop_
_entity_poly.entity_id
_entity_poly.type
_entity_poly.pdbx_seq_one_letter_code
_entity_poly.pdbx_strand_id
1 'polypeptide(L)'
;MKKRMLEKYTSRYDKVPSWLMIMLSCFIAFGYFLISGFLSGIVVGIPMAIVLSFLVLNGNIQFQDIHSIYYKIFSTLYFQLGTFVFTALAIFFWVKVVEKRPIRTLGFFKGHIWLNLLKGWGLGTLLLLVSFLGTYLLGGLEFVKVDFSQRTILYILSLIPFWFIQGGTEELVTRGWLLQTVTNKLNLSWGIAISSSFFSILHLGNQGVTALSLISIVLVGVLMALY
;
A
#
# COMPACT_ATOMS: atom_id res chain seq x y z
N MET A 1 -18.97 -14.95 14.84
CA MET A 1 -17.90 -15.87 14.39
C MET A 1 -16.56 -15.14 14.23
N LYS A 2 -16.51 -13.88 13.76
CA LYS A 2 -15.32 -13.04 13.59
C LYS A 2 -14.52 -12.83 14.90
N LYS A 3 -15.19 -12.40 15.95
CA LYS A 3 -14.58 -12.09 17.27
C LYS A 3 -13.91 -13.32 17.89
N ARG A 4 -14.58 -14.46 17.94
CA ARG A 4 -14.03 -15.73 18.48
C ARG A 4 -12.77 -16.25 17.76
N MET A 5 -12.68 -16.04 16.43
CA MET A 5 -11.50 -16.49 15.68
C MET A 5 -10.27 -15.61 15.96
N LEU A 6 -10.46 -14.31 16.07
CA LEU A 6 -9.37 -13.39 16.40
C LEU A 6 -8.90 -13.56 17.85
N GLU A 7 -9.83 -13.69 18.79
CA GLU A 7 -9.53 -13.96 20.21
C GLU A 7 -8.64 -15.19 20.40
N LYS A 8 -8.89 -16.27 19.66
CA LYS A 8 -8.08 -17.50 19.73
C LYS A 8 -6.61 -17.29 19.33
N TYR A 9 -6.33 -16.36 18.42
CA TYR A 9 -4.97 -16.13 17.89
C TYR A 9 -4.24 -14.98 18.60
N THR A 10 -4.97 -14.09 19.27
CA THR A 10 -4.40 -12.95 20.02
C THR A 10 -3.97 -13.33 21.44
N SER A 11 -4.49 -14.42 22.01
CA SER A 11 -4.12 -14.86 23.37
C SER A 11 -2.61 -15.11 23.57
N ARG A 12 -1.84 -15.30 22.49
CA ARG A 12 -0.38 -15.44 22.56
C ARG A 12 0.33 -14.15 23.01
N TYR A 13 -0.29 -13.00 22.78
CA TYR A 13 0.30 -11.68 23.07
C TYR A 13 -0.25 -11.05 24.36
N ASP A 14 -1.10 -11.76 25.11
CA ASP A 14 -1.74 -11.22 26.31
C ASP A 14 -0.73 -10.82 27.40
N LYS A 15 0.41 -11.50 27.45
CA LYS A 15 1.49 -11.21 28.39
C LYS A 15 2.38 -10.02 27.99
N VAL A 16 2.30 -9.57 26.75
CA VAL A 16 3.12 -8.45 26.26
C VAL A 16 2.45 -7.13 26.67
N PRO A 17 3.19 -6.17 27.28
CA PRO A 17 2.64 -4.85 27.59
C PRO A 17 2.06 -4.18 26.34
N SER A 18 0.93 -3.46 26.49
CA SER A 18 0.20 -2.88 25.35
C SER A 18 1.06 -1.92 24.51
N TRP A 19 1.85 -1.07 25.17
CA TRP A 19 2.73 -0.13 24.49
C TRP A 19 3.79 -0.84 23.62
N LEU A 20 4.39 -1.91 24.16
CA LEU A 20 5.40 -2.69 23.44
C LEU A 20 4.78 -3.42 22.24
N MET A 21 3.56 -3.98 22.43
CA MET A 21 2.84 -4.63 21.33
C MET A 21 2.51 -3.65 20.21
N ILE A 22 2.09 -2.42 20.52
CA ILE A 22 1.82 -1.36 19.53
C ILE A 22 3.09 -1.00 18.77
N MET A 23 4.18 -0.70 19.48
CA MET A 23 5.47 -0.39 18.87
C MET A 23 5.93 -1.51 17.93
N LEU A 24 5.94 -2.75 18.40
CA LEU A 24 6.33 -3.91 17.59
C LEU A 24 5.43 -4.07 16.36
N SER A 25 4.12 -3.86 16.50
CA SER A 25 3.20 -3.96 15.38
C SER A 25 3.46 -2.88 14.31
N CYS A 26 3.73 -1.64 14.73
CA CYS A 26 4.11 -0.58 13.79
C CYS A 26 5.46 -0.88 13.11
N PHE A 27 6.46 -1.36 13.85
CA PHE A 27 7.75 -1.77 13.28
C PHE A 27 7.60 -2.93 12.29
N ILE A 28 6.81 -3.94 12.62
CA ILE A 28 6.55 -5.08 11.72
C ILE A 28 5.81 -4.59 10.47
N ALA A 29 4.78 -3.74 10.62
CA ALA A 29 4.07 -3.15 9.50
C ALA A 29 5.00 -2.36 8.57
N PHE A 30 5.90 -1.54 9.13
CA PHE A 30 6.91 -0.82 8.37
C PHE A 30 7.91 -1.79 7.72
N GLY A 31 8.30 -2.84 8.43
CA GLY A 31 9.17 -3.91 7.92
C GLY A 31 8.64 -4.58 6.65
N TYR A 32 7.33 -4.74 6.50
CA TYR A 32 6.75 -5.29 5.26
C TYR A 32 7.07 -4.43 4.04
N PHE A 33 7.07 -3.10 4.17
CA PHE A 33 7.41 -2.19 3.08
C PHE A 33 8.92 -2.18 2.80
N LEU A 34 9.76 -2.25 3.84
CA LEU A 34 11.22 -2.38 3.66
C LEU A 34 11.62 -3.68 2.96
N ILE A 35 11.01 -4.80 3.36
CA ILE A 35 11.24 -6.11 2.72
C ILE A 35 10.85 -6.05 1.24
N SER A 36 9.79 -5.34 0.88
CA SER A 36 9.38 -5.13 -0.51
C SER A 36 10.48 -4.49 -1.35
N GLY A 37 11.06 -3.40 -0.87
CA GLY A 37 12.19 -2.75 -1.55
C GLY A 37 13.38 -3.68 -1.73
N PHE A 38 13.76 -4.42 -0.67
CA PHE A 38 14.87 -5.38 -0.70
C PHE A 38 14.61 -6.53 -1.68
N LEU A 39 13.43 -7.17 -1.63
CA LEU A 39 13.06 -8.25 -2.53
C LEU A 39 12.98 -7.79 -3.98
N SER A 40 12.48 -6.58 -4.23
CA SER A 40 12.48 -5.98 -5.58
C SER A 40 13.89 -5.81 -6.12
N GLY A 41 14.84 -5.37 -5.28
CA GLY A 41 16.25 -5.27 -5.63
C GLY A 41 16.85 -6.63 -6.01
N ILE A 42 16.53 -7.68 -5.28
CA ILE A 42 17.02 -9.04 -5.59
C ILE A 42 16.34 -9.58 -6.85
N VAL A 43 15.01 -9.56 -6.93
CA VAL A 43 14.25 -10.26 -7.98
C VAL A 43 14.31 -9.54 -9.31
N VAL A 44 14.40 -8.22 -9.30
CA VAL A 44 14.42 -7.40 -10.53
C VAL A 44 15.80 -6.77 -10.75
N GLY A 45 16.38 -6.19 -9.70
CA GLY A 45 17.64 -5.45 -9.81
C GLY A 45 18.82 -6.32 -10.18
N ILE A 46 18.99 -7.51 -9.56
CA ILE A 46 20.11 -8.40 -9.87
C ILE A 46 20.02 -8.97 -11.29
N PRO A 47 18.89 -9.56 -11.74
CA PRO A 47 18.78 -10.03 -13.13
C PRO A 47 19.01 -8.92 -14.15
N MET A 48 18.49 -7.72 -13.87
CA MET A 48 18.70 -6.57 -14.74
C MET A 48 20.17 -6.14 -14.77
N ALA A 49 20.88 -6.17 -13.64
CA ALA A 49 22.33 -5.89 -13.60
C ALA A 49 23.10 -6.88 -14.47
N ILE A 50 22.76 -8.17 -14.41
CA ILE A 50 23.40 -9.21 -15.24
C ILE A 50 23.15 -8.94 -16.73
N VAL A 51 21.90 -8.66 -17.11
CA VAL A 51 21.53 -8.36 -18.51
C VAL A 51 22.26 -7.13 -19.02
N LEU A 52 22.27 -6.04 -18.26
CA LEU A 52 22.96 -4.80 -18.64
C LEU A 52 24.46 -5.00 -18.75
N SER A 53 25.08 -5.76 -17.83
CA SER A 53 26.50 -6.10 -17.91
C SER A 53 26.82 -6.89 -19.18
N PHE A 54 25.98 -7.87 -19.54
CA PHE A 54 26.10 -8.62 -20.78
C PHE A 54 26.00 -7.71 -22.01
N LEU A 55 25.06 -6.77 -22.03
CA LEU A 55 24.89 -5.81 -23.14
C LEU A 55 26.10 -4.87 -23.28
N VAL A 56 26.71 -4.45 -22.18
CA VAL A 56 27.94 -3.65 -22.20
C VAL A 56 29.10 -4.46 -22.76
N LEU A 57 29.29 -5.69 -22.29
CA LEU A 57 30.38 -6.56 -22.76
C LEU A 57 30.29 -6.86 -24.25
N ASN A 58 29.09 -6.92 -24.82
CA ASN A 58 28.86 -7.10 -26.26
C ASN A 58 28.84 -5.79 -27.06
N GLY A 59 29.11 -4.65 -26.44
CA GLY A 59 29.15 -3.35 -27.12
C GLY A 59 27.80 -2.78 -27.53
N ASN A 60 26.67 -3.37 -27.05
CA ASN A 60 25.33 -2.91 -27.39
C ASN A 60 24.91 -1.63 -26.65
N ILE A 61 25.46 -1.39 -25.46
CA ILE A 61 25.27 -0.18 -24.65
C ILE A 61 26.61 0.23 -24.04
N GLN A 62 26.74 1.50 -23.66
CA GLN A 62 27.92 1.99 -22.95
C GLN A 62 27.74 1.86 -21.45
N PHE A 63 28.82 1.66 -20.71
CA PHE A 63 28.79 1.54 -19.26
C PHE A 63 28.13 2.76 -18.57
N GLN A 64 28.36 3.96 -19.09
CA GLN A 64 27.75 5.20 -18.60
C GLN A 64 26.23 5.24 -18.74
N ASP A 65 25.61 4.46 -19.64
CA ASP A 65 24.18 4.41 -19.84
C ASP A 65 23.44 3.56 -18.81
N ILE A 66 24.16 2.70 -18.10
CA ILE A 66 23.58 1.78 -17.10
C ILE A 66 22.74 2.55 -16.08
N HIS A 67 23.30 3.61 -15.49
CA HIS A 67 22.60 4.40 -14.48
C HIS A 67 21.28 5.00 -15.02
N SER A 68 21.31 5.53 -16.24
CA SER A 68 20.12 6.13 -16.86
C SER A 68 19.03 5.08 -17.16
N ILE A 69 19.44 3.89 -17.57
CA ILE A 69 18.52 2.76 -17.84
C ILE A 69 17.89 2.28 -16.53
N TYR A 70 18.69 2.09 -15.48
CA TYR A 70 18.17 1.76 -14.14
C TYR A 70 17.16 2.80 -13.68
N TYR A 71 17.53 4.07 -13.71
CA TYR A 71 16.66 5.16 -13.29
C TYR A 71 15.34 5.15 -14.07
N LYS A 72 15.39 5.03 -15.40
CA LYS A 72 14.19 4.97 -16.24
C LYS A 72 13.25 3.82 -15.85
N ILE A 73 13.76 2.65 -15.54
CA ILE A 73 12.93 1.48 -15.19
C ILE A 73 12.37 1.64 -13.78
N PHE A 74 13.21 1.94 -12.80
CA PHE A 74 12.81 2.02 -11.39
C PHE A 74 11.93 3.24 -11.08
N SER A 75 11.98 4.29 -11.89
CA SER A 75 11.11 5.45 -11.77
C SER A 75 9.72 5.25 -12.41
N THR A 76 9.50 4.15 -13.14
CA THR A 76 8.18 3.89 -13.73
C THR A 76 7.14 3.58 -12.66
N LEU A 77 5.89 4.04 -12.88
CA LEU A 77 4.78 3.68 -11.99
C LEU A 77 4.54 2.16 -11.96
N TYR A 78 4.74 1.46 -13.07
CA TYR A 78 4.64 0.00 -13.11
C TYR A 78 5.56 -0.69 -12.09
N PHE A 79 6.82 -0.25 -12.03
CA PHE A 79 7.76 -0.80 -11.07
C PHE A 79 7.37 -0.43 -9.64
N GLN A 80 7.16 0.86 -9.37
CA GLN A 80 6.84 1.36 -8.03
C GLN A 80 5.60 0.68 -7.45
N LEU A 81 4.50 0.64 -8.21
CA LEU A 81 3.26 0.00 -7.78
C LEU A 81 3.40 -1.54 -7.73
N GLY A 82 4.13 -2.13 -8.67
CA GLY A 82 4.35 -3.58 -8.75
C GLY A 82 5.12 -4.15 -7.56
N THR A 83 6.02 -3.37 -6.94
CA THR A 83 6.78 -3.81 -5.76
C THR A 83 5.88 -4.17 -4.58
N PHE A 84 4.68 -3.62 -4.48
CA PHE A 84 3.71 -3.93 -3.43
C PHE A 84 3.28 -5.41 -3.40
N VAL A 85 3.47 -6.15 -4.49
CA VAL A 85 3.31 -7.62 -4.49
C VAL A 85 4.17 -8.27 -3.41
N PHE A 86 5.41 -7.82 -3.23
CA PHE A 86 6.31 -8.38 -2.22
C PHE A 86 5.85 -8.03 -0.80
N THR A 87 5.29 -6.84 -0.59
CA THR A 87 4.64 -6.48 0.69
C THR A 87 3.45 -7.40 0.98
N ALA A 88 2.60 -7.65 -0.02
CA ALA A 88 1.46 -8.57 0.13
C ALA A 88 1.92 -10.01 0.46
N LEU A 89 2.96 -10.49 -0.23
CA LEU A 89 3.54 -11.81 0.06
C LEU A 89 4.14 -11.89 1.46
N ALA A 90 4.84 -10.83 1.90
CA ALA A 90 5.44 -10.77 3.23
C ALA A 90 4.37 -10.84 4.35
N ILE A 91 3.25 -10.10 4.22
CA ILE A 91 2.18 -10.17 5.22
C ILE A 91 1.44 -11.51 5.19
N PHE A 92 1.23 -12.10 4.02
CA PHE A 92 0.63 -13.44 3.92
C PHE A 92 1.54 -14.50 4.57
N PHE A 93 2.84 -14.43 4.31
CA PHE A 93 3.83 -15.29 4.95
C PHE A 93 3.78 -15.13 6.47
N TRP A 94 3.85 -13.89 6.97
CA TRP A 94 3.81 -13.61 8.40
C TRP A 94 2.57 -14.18 9.08
N VAL A 95 1.39 -13.87 8.55
CA VAL A 95 0.11 -14.31 9.12
C VAL A 95 -0.02 -15.84 9.11
N LYS A 96 0.41 -16.50 8.02
CA LYS A 96 0.27 -17.94 7.86
C LYS A 96 1.34 -18.73 8.65
N VAL A 97 2.59 -18.26 8.63
CA VAL A 97 3.74 -19.00 9.16
C VAL A 97 4.06 -18.58 10.59
N VAL A 98 4.16 -17.28 10.86
CA VAL A 98 4.54 -16.76 12.19
C VAL A 98 3.34 -16.74 13.13
N GLU A 99 2.23 -16.12 12.71
CA GLU A 99 1.02 -16.06 13.55
C GLU A 99 0.19 -17.33 13.49
N LYS A 100 0.41 -18.21 12.53
CA LYS A 100 -0.28 -19.50 12.32
C LYS A 100 -1.82 -19.33 12.30
N ARG A 101 -2.31 -18.24 11.68
CA ARG A 101 -3.74 -17.97 11.51
C ARG A 101 -4.14 -17.98 10.04
N PRO A 102 -5.41 -18.29 9.73
CA PRO A 102 -5.89 -18.30 8.35
C PRO A 102 -5.84 -16.91 7.71
N ILE A 103 -5.39 -16.81 6.45
CA ILE A 103 -5.32 -15.55 5.68
C ILE A 103 -6.67 -14.83 5.61
N ARG A 104 -7.79 -15.56 5.59
CA ARG A 104 -9.14 -14.97 5.64
C ARG A 104 -9.38 -14.05 6.82
N THR A 105 -8.59 -14.16 7.91
CA THR A 105 -8.67 -13.27 9.06
C THR A 105 -8.22 -11.85 8.75
N LEU A 106 -7.52 -11.62 7.64
CA LEU A 106 -7.12 -10.30 7.14
C LEU A 106 -8.26 -9.51 6.47
N GLY A 107 -9.48 -10.06 6.43
CA GLY A 107 -10.63 -9.38 5.83
C GLY A 107 -11.22 -10.10 4.61
N PHE A 108 -10.61 -11.21 4.16
CA PHE A 108 -11.13 -12.01 3.05
C PHE A 108 -12.34 -12.85 3.47
N PHE A 109 -13.52 -12.25 3.49
CA PHE A 109 -14.76 -12.94 3.82
C PHE A 109 -15.52 -13.31 2.55
N LYS A 110 -16.17 -14.49 2.57
CA LYS A 110 -17.13 -14.87 1.54
C LYS A 110 -18.33 -13.92 1.59
N GLY A 111 -18.71 -13.36 0.45
CA GLY A 111 -19.85 -12.45 0.32
C GLY A 111 -19.91 -11.88 -1.10
N HIS A 112 -20.63 -10.79 -1.28
CA HIS A 112 -20.77 -10.09 -2.57
C HIS A 112 -19.53 -9.26 -2.91
N ILE A 113 -18.38 -9.93 -3.09
CA ILE A 113 -17.06 -9.29 -3.25
C ILE A 113 -17.11 -8.24 -4.37
N TRP A 114 -17.60 -8.61 -5.55
CA TRP A 114 -17.68 -7.71 -6.70
C TRP A 114 -18.58 -6.50 -6.46
N LEU A 115 -19.73 -6.71 -5.83
CA LEU A 115 -20.65 -5.62 -5.51
C LEU A 115 -20.03 -4.65 -4.49
N ASN A 116 -19.38 -5.17 -3.47
CA ASN A 116 -18.70 -4.34 -2.46
C ASN A 116 -17.50 -3.59 -3.07
N LEU A 117 -16.75 -4.23 -3.95
CA LEU A 117 -15.66 -3.59 -4.69
C LEU A 117 -16.18 -2.44 -5.56
N LEU A 118 -17.27 -2.65 -6.33
CA LEU A 118 -17.86 -1.61 -7.16
C LEU A 118 -18.42 -0.46 -6.32
N LYS A 119 -19.06 -0.73 -5.19
CA LYS A 119 -19.53 0.31 -4.25
C LYS A 119 -18.36 1.12 -3.69
N GLY A 120 -17.31 0.45 -3.22
CA GLY A 120 -16.10 1.12 -2.72
C GLY A 120 -15.41 1.95 -3.79
N TRP A 121 -15.29 1.43 -5.01
CA TRP A 121 -14.73 2.16 -6.13
C TRP A 121 -15.59 3.38 -6.50
N GLY A 122 -16.92 3.21 -6.59
CA GLY A 122 -17.84 4.33 -6.84
C GLY A 122 -17.76 5.41 -5.77
N LEU A 123 -17.75 5.02 -4.48
CA LEU A 123 -17.59 5.97 -3.38
C LEU A 123 -16.23 6.70 -3.44
N GLY A 124 -15.13 5.96 -3.64
CA GLY A 124 -13.81 6.54 -3.76
C GLY A 124 -13.69 7.53 -4.93
N THR A 125 -14.25 7.16 -6.10
CA THR A 125 -14.31 8.05 -7.27
C THR A 125 -15.12 9.31 -6.97
N LEU A 126 -16.28 9.19 -6.31
CA LEU A 126 -17.10 10.32 -5.91
C LEU A 126 -16.35 11.27 -4.98
N LEU A 127 -15.67 10.75 -3.97
CA LEU A 127 -14.88 11.55 -3.03
C LEU A 127 -13.75 12.29 -3.73
N LEU A 128 -13.05 11.63 -4.66
CA LEU A 128 -12.00 12.26 -5.47
C LEU A 128 -12.56 13.37 -6.36
N LEU A 129 -13.71 13.14 -7.03
CA LEU A 129 -14.37 14.15 -7.85
C LEU A 129 -14.80 15.37 -7.02
N VAL A 130 -15.40 15.15 -5.85
CA VAL A 130 -15.81 16.24 -4.94
C VAL A 130 -14.58 17.03 -4.46
N SER A 131 -13.51 16.35 -4.07
CA SER A 131 -12.25 17.00 -3.69
C SER A 131 -11.65 17.81 -4.83
N PHE A 132 -11.58 17.24 -6.03
CA PHE A 132 -11.06 17.90 -7.22
C PHE A 132 -11.86 19.15 -7.58
N LEU A 133 -13.19 19.00 -7.67
CA LEU A 133 -14.09 20.12 -7.97
C LEU A 133 -14.04 21.21 -6.90
N GLY A 134 -14.02 20.81 -5.63
CA GLY A 134 -13.88 21.76 -4.52
C GLY A 134 -12.59 22.57 -4.61
N THR A 135 -11.46 21.91 -4.85
CA THR A 135 -10.16 22.57 -5.00
C THR A 135 -10.12 23.49 -6.22
N TYR A 136 -10.72 23.05 -7.34
CA TYR A 136 -10.84 23.86 -8.56
C TYR A 136 -11.69 25.13 -8.33
N LEU A 137 -12.86 25.00 -7.72
CA LEU A 137 -13.76 26.12 -7.45
C LEU A 137 -13.17 27.13 -6.45
N LEU A 138 -12.30 26.68 -5.54
CA LEU A 138 -11.58 27.54 -4.61
C LEU A 138 -10.30 28.14 -5.19
N GLY A 139 -10.02 27.94 -6.48
CA GLY A 139 -8.84 28.48 -7.17
C GLY A 139 -7.53 27.79 -6.83
N GLY A 140 -7.58 26.62 -6.18
CA GLY A 140 -6.39 25.83 -5.86
C GLY A 140 -5.84 25.00 -7.02
N LEU A 141 -6.56 24.91 -8.12
CA LEU A 141 -6.16 24.18 -9.34
C LEU A 141 -6.44 25.02 -10.58
N GLU A 142 -5.49 24.99 -11.52
CA GLU A 142 -5.68 25.55 -12.87
C GLU A 142 -5.87 24.40 -13.86
N PHE A 143 -6.88 24.54 -14.72
CA PHE A 143 -7.14 23.60 -15.78
C PHE A 143 -6.25 23.92 -16.97
N VAL A 144 -5.28 23.06 -17.26
CA VAL A 144 -4.33 23.26 -18.37
C VAL A 144 -4.84 22.63 -19.66
N LYS A 145 -5.05 21.31 -19.64
CA LYS A 145 -5.59 20.54 -20.79
C LYS A 145 -6.01 19.15 -20.35
N VAL A 146 -6.85 18.52 -21.16
CA VAL A 146 -7.14 17.07 -21.08
C VAL A 146 -6.50 16.40 -22.29
N ASP A 147 -5.80 15.30 -22.05
CA ASP A 147 -5.24 14.46 -23.11
C ASP A 147 -6.03 13.14 -23.19
N PHE A 148 -6.86 13.02 -24.21
CA PHE A 148 -7.62 11.82 -24.56
C PHE A 148 -6.94 10.99 -25.66
N SER A 149 -5.63 11.17 -25.87
CA SER A 149 -4.93 10.33 -26.83
C SER A 149 -5.04 8.84 -26.47
N GLN A 150 -5.09 8.00 -27.49
CA GLN A 150 -5.13 6.55 -27.30
C GLN A 150 -3.97 6.08 -26.42
N ARG A 151 -2.79 6.69 -26.58
CA ARG A 151 -1.62 6.38 -25.76
C ARG A 151 -1.88 6.63 -24.27
N THR A 152 -2.43 7.79 -23.91
CA THR A 152 -2.74 8.16 -22.53
C THR A 152 -3.81 7.24 -21.93
N ILE A 153 -4.86 6.95 -22.69
CA ILE A 153 -5.94 6.05 -22.26
C ILE A 153 -5.39 4.64 -21.98
N LEU A 154 -4.64 4.07 -22.92
CA LEU A 154 -4.04 2.74 -22.77
C LEU A 154 -3.06 2.68 -21.60
N TYR A 155 -2.27 3.74 -21.39
CA TYR A 155 -1.37 3.84 -20.24
C TYR A 155 -2.14 3.81 -18.92
N ILE A 156 -3.20 4.61 -18.76
CA ILE A 156 -4.03 4.64 -17.55
C ILE A 156 -4.69 3.27 -17.32
N LEU A 157 -5.29 2.68 -18.36
CA LEU A 157 -5.94 1.38 -18.27
C LEU A 157 -4.96 0.27 -17.86
N SER A 158 -3.72 0.31 -18.37
CA SER A 158 -2.68 -0.66 -18.02
C SER A 158 -2.17 -0.53 -16.58
N LEU A 159 -2.32 0.65 -15.94
CA LEU A 159 -1.95 0.87 -14.53
C LEU A 159 -3.03 0.38 -13.55
N ILE A 160 -4.27 0.17 -13.97
CA ILE A 160 -5.37 -0.24 -13.09
C ILE A 160 -5.02 -1.49 -12.24
N PRO A 161 -4.49 -2.59 -12.80
CA PRO A 161 -4.11 -3.75 -11.99
C PRO A 161 -3.05 -3.43 -10.93
N PHE A 162 -2.11 -2.56 -11.24
CA PHE A 162 -1.03 -2.17 -10.33
C PHE A 162 -1.56 -1.31 -9.17
N TRP A 163 -2.51 -0.40 -9.43
CA TRP A 163 -3.19 0.36 -8.37
C TRP A 163 -4.02 -0.55 -7.46
N PHE A 164 -4.66 -1.60 -7.99
CA PHE A 164 -5.32 -2.61 -7.17
C PHE A 164 -4.33 -3.35 -6.26
N ILE A 165 -3.15 -3.68 -6.77
CA ILE A 165 -2.09 -4.34 -5.99
C ILE A 165 -1.63 -3.41 -4.86
N GLN A 166 -1.30 -2.15 -5.17
CA GLN A 166 -0.85 -1.18 -4.18
C GLN A 166 -1.94 -0.94 -3.13
N GLY A 167 -3.10 -0.42 -3.54
CA GLY A 167 -4.18 -0.06 -2.61
C GLY A 167 -4.66 -1.26 -1.79
N GLY A 168 -4.81 -2.43 -2.43
CA GLY A 168 -5.16 -3.66 -1.72
C GLY A 168 -4.11 -4.07 -0.69
N THR A 169 -2.84 -3.89 -0.99
CA THR A 169 -1.74 -4.22 -0.06
C THR A 169 -1.69 -3.24 1.11
N GLU A 170 -1.85 -1.96 0.86
CA GLU A 170 -1.94 -0.93 1.91
C GLU A 170 -3.10 -1.23 2.87
N GLU A 171 -4.27 -1.59 2.34
CA GLU A 171 -5.41 -2.00 3.15
C GLU A 171 -5.16 -3.31 3.92
N LEU A 172 -4.49 -4.28 3.32
CA LEU A 172 -4.10 -5.52 4.01
C LEU A 172 -3.21 -5.25 5.22
N VAL A 173 -2.21 -4.38 5.08
CA VAL A 173 -1.28 -4.06 6.17
C VAL A 173 -1.97 -3.22 7.23
N THR A 174 -2.66 -2.15 6.83
CA THR A 174 -3.17 -1.15 7.77
C THR A 174 -4.49 -1.56 8.40
N ARG A 175 -5.48 -2.04 7.64
CA ARG A 175 -6.81 -2.42 8.14
C ARG A 175 -6.95 -3.92 8.35
N GLY A 176 -6.37 -4.73 7.46
CA GLY A 176 -6.40 -6.18 7.57
C GLY A 176 -5.56 -6.71 8.72
N TRP A 177 -4.43 -6.07 9.05
CA TRP A 177 -3.51 -6.56 10.06
C TRP A 177 -3.31 -5.60 11.25
N LEU A 178 -2.80 -4.38 11.02
CA LEU A 178 -2.42 -3.46 12.10
C LEU A 178 -3.63 -3.04 12.94
N LEU A 179 -4.69 -2.55 12.30
CA LEU A 179 -5.93 -2.13 12.98
C LEU A 179 -6.48 -3.27 13.86
N GLN A 180 -6.56 -4.48 13.30
CA GLN A 180 -7.07 -5.64 14.05
C GLN A 180 -6.17 -5.99 15.22
N THR A 181 -4.85 -5.96 15.04
CA THR A 181 -3.86 -6.28 16.08
C THR A 181 -3.98 -5.31 17.25
N VAL A 182 -4.06 -4.00 16.96
CA VAL A 182 -4.20 -2.96 18.00
C VAL A 182 -5.60 -3.02 18.65
N THR A 183 -6.66 -3.20 17.87
CA THR A 183 -8.04 -3.30 18.39
C THR A 183 -8.18 -4.44 19.37
N ASN A 184 -7.56 -5.58 19.09
CA ASN A 184 -7.63 -6.75 19.97
C ASN A 184 -6.85 -6.54 21.28
N LYS A 185 -5.81 -5.70 21.27
CA LYS A 185 -5.00 -5.42 22.47
C LYS A 185 -5.57 -4.28 23.31
N LEU A 186 -6.17 -3.30 22.70
CA LEU A 186 -6.75 -2.11 23.35
C LEU A 186 -8.27 -2.05 23.11
N ASN A 187 -8.67 -1.32 22.07
CA ASN A 187 -10.05 -1.17 21.60
C ASN A 187 -10.08 -0.62 20.16
N LEU A 188 -11.30 -0.56 19.59
CA LEU A 188 -11.49 -0.10 18.21
C LEU A 188 -11.01 1.33 17.96
N SER A 189 -11.24 2.26 18.90
CA SER A 189 -10.83 3.67 18.73
C SER A 189 -9.32 3.80 18.61
N TRP A 190 -8.55 3.10 19.46
CA TRP A 190 -7.10 3.05 19.34
C TRP A 190 -6.63 2.32 18.08
N GLY A 191 -7.33 1.26 17.68
CA GLY A 191 -7.07 0.56 16.41
C GLY A 191 -7.18 1.52 15.22
N ILE A 192 -8.27 2.28 15.14
CA ILE A 192 -8.50 3.27 14.08
C ILE A 192 -7.44 4.38 14.14
N ALA A 193 -7.22 4.98 15.32
CA ALA A 193 -6.29 6.09 15.47
C ALA A 193 -4.86 5.69 15.04
N ILE A 194 -4.35 4.57 15.54
CA ILE A 194 -2.98 4.13 15.27
C ILE A 194 -2.83 3.69 13.81
N SER A 195 -3.77 2.91 13.26
CA SER A 195 -3.66 2.45 11.86
C SER A 195 -3.79 3.60 10.86
N SER A 196 -4.63 4.60 11.13
CA SER A 196 -4.79 5.78 10.26
C SER A 196 -3.59 6.72 10.36
N SER A 197 -3.02 6.92 11.55
CA SER A 197 -1.79 7.69 11.73
C SER A 197 -0.60 6.99 11.06
N PHE A 198 -0.48 5.67 11.21
CA PHE A 198 0.54 4.87 10.54
C PHE A 198 0.41 4.98 9.01
N PHE A 199 -0.81 4.89 8.48
CA PHE A 199 -1.07 5.07 7.06
C PHE A 199 -0.60 6.44 6.55
N SER A 200 -0.82 7.50 7.32
CA SER A 200 -0.31 8.84 6.99
C SER A 200 1.22 8.91 7.04
N ILE A 201 1.85 8.30 8.03
CA ILE A 201 3.33 8.25 8.16
C ILE A 201 3.98 7.60 6.95
N LEU A 202 3.38 6.57 6.36
CA LEU A 202 3.89 5.93 5.14
C LEU A 202 3.96 6.89 3.94
N HIS A 203 3.21 7.99 3.97
CA HIS A 203 3.19 8.99 2.90
C HIS A 203 4.18 10.15 3.10
N LEU A 204 4.93 10.18 4.22
CA LEU A 204 5.91 11.22 4.50
C LEU A 204 6.99 11.37 3.41
N GLY A 205 7.34 10.28 2.74
CA GLY A 205 8.33 10.26 1.65
C GLY A 205 7.80 10.74 0.30
N ASN A 206 6.50 11.01 0.16
CA ASN A 206 5.92 11.41 -1.11
C ASN A 206 6.27 12.87 -1.44
N GLN A 207 6.48 13.16 -2.73
CA GLN A 207 6.78 14.52 -3.16
C GLN A 207 5.60 15.46 -2.91
N GLY A 208 5.90 16.68 -2.44
CA GLY A 208 4.88 17.71 -2.19
C GLY A 208 4.00 17.50 -0.96
N VAL A 209 4.34 16.55 -0.08
CA VAL A 209 3.59 16.30 1.15
C VAL A 209 3.76 17.47 2.11
N THR A 210 2.64 17.99 2.61
CA THR A 210 2.54 19.04 3.62
C THR A 210 1.90 18.51 4.90
N ALA A 211 1.98 19.26 6.00
CA ALA A 211 1.28 18.89 7.23
C ALA A 211 -0.24 18.76 7.02
N LEU A 212 -0.83 19.61 6.19
CA LEU A 212 -2.27 19.57 5.86
C LEU A 212 -2.61 18.30 5.08
N SER A 213 -1.78 17.91 4.10
CA SER A 213 -1.98 16.65 3.36
C SER A 213 -1.87 15.43 4.27
N LEU A 214 -0.94 15.42 5.25
CA LEU A 214 -0.84 14.33 6.23
C LEU A 214 -2.09 14.23 7.10
N ILE A 215 -2.64 15.35 7.58
CA ILE A 215 -3.90 15.37 8.31
C ILE A 215 -5.03 14.81 7.46
N SER A 216 -5.13 15.23 6.20
CA SER A 216 -6.14 14.72 5.25
C SER A 216 -6.00 13.21 5.04
N ILE A 217 -4.78 12.68 4.93
CA ILE A 217 -4.53 11.23 4.81
C ILE A 217 -4.97 10.48 6.08
N VAL A 218 -4.75 11.05 7.28
CA VAL A 218 -5.29 10.47 8.53
C VAL A 218 -6.81 10.39 8.47
N LEU A 219 -7.50 11.46 8.06
CA LEU A 219 -8.96 11.49 7.96
C LEU A 219 -9.50 10.47 6.95
N VAL A 220 -8.86 10.35 5.78
CA VAL A 220 -9.16 9.30 4.81
C VAL A 220 -8.93 7.92 5.45
N GLY A 221 -7.84 7.75 6.20
CA GLY A 221 -7.54 6.55 6.94
C GLY A 221 -8.63 6.15 7.94
N VAL A 222 -9.16 7.12 8.67
CA VAL A 222 -10.30 6.92 9.59
C VAL A 222 -11.56 6.52 8.82
N LEU A 223 -11.87 7.23 7.74
CA LEU A 223 -13.03 6.91 6.89
C LEU A 223 -12.99 5.47 6.38
N MET A 224 -11.83 5.04 5.85
CA MET A 224 -11.62 3.68 5.34
C MET A 224 -11.70 2.61 6.45
N ALA A 225 -11.33 2.96 7.68
CA ALA A 225 -11.41 2.05 8.83
C ALA A 225 -12.85 1.87 9.35
N LEU A 226 -13.74 2.86 9.09
CA LEU A 226 -15.15 2.84 9.49
C LEU A 226 -16.05 2.22 8.42
N TYR A 227 -15.65 2.26 7.15
CA TYR A 227 -16.35 1.63 6.02
C TYR A 227 -16.17 0.11 6.03
#